data_17ef8c27b895be5e41dc3c4a12ad7dcb
#
_entry.id   17ef8c27b895be5e41dc3c4a12ad7dcb
#
_cell.length_a   1.000
_cell.length_b   1.000
_cell.length_c   1.000
_cell.angle_alpha   90.00
_cell.angle_beta   90.00
_cell.angle_gamma   90.00
#
_symmetry.space_group_name_H-M   'P 1'
#
loop_
_entity.id
_entity.type
_entity.pdbx_description
1 polymer ?
#
loop_
_entity_poly.entity_id
_entity_poly.type
_entity_poly.pdbx_seq_one_letter_code
_entity_poly.pdbx_strand_id
1 'polypeptide(L)'
;ERGRDKVRTYSQGMKQRLALAAALVHDPELLVLDEPTNGLDPAGMREFRGLIKELGQMGKTVFVSSHLLSEVEQMCDHVGIINAGRLVAQGSVTTLLRRGEALEMQVTDPDRAVQVLAGLDWVESVKREDNRLVVEAPRERAAELSRALAEAQVYLAELRPRDSSLEDFFLEVTGEDVAND
;
A
#
# COMPACT_ATOMS: atom_id res chain seq x y z
N GLU A 1 23.98 -19.86 17.58
CA GLU A 1 25.34 -19.82 18.13
C GLU A 1 25.55 -18.76 19.22
N ARG A 2 24.78 -17.64 19.22
CA ARG A 2 24.90 -16.54 20.19
C ARG A 2 24.00 -16.63 21.42
N GLY A 3 23.32 -17.72 21.66
CA GLY A 3 22.39 -17.91 22.80
C GLY A 3 22.99 -17.80 24.19
N ARG A 4 24.33 -17.80 24.31
CA ARG A 4 25.07 -17.62 25.57
C ARG A 4 25.51 -16.18 25.84
N ASP A 5 25.34 -15.28 24.83
CA ASP A 5 25.70 -13.87 24.95
C ASP A 5 24.67 -13.12 25.80
N LYS A 6 25.10 -12.05 26.44
CA LYS A 6 24.17 -11.19 27.18
C LYS A 6 23.28 -10.41 26.21
N VAL A 7 21.97 -10.37 26.43
CA VAL A 7 20.98 -9.68 25.60
C VAL A 7 21.33 -8.21 25.28
N ARG A 8 22.05 -7.55 26.22
CA ARG A 8 22.52 -6.17 25.99
C ARG A 8 23.49 -6.02 24.81
N THR A 9 24.15 -7.10 24.39
CA THR A 9 25.10 -7.11 23.24
C THR A 9 24.45 -7.52 21.93
N TYR A 10 23.14 -7.79 21.93
CA TYR A 10 22.42 -8.17 20.75
C TYR A 10 22.16 -6.96 19.84
N SER A 11 22.18 -7.19 18.53
CA SER A 11 21.68 -6.22 17.56
C SER A 11 20.18 -5.98 17.77
N GLN A 12 19.64 -4.89 17.20
CA GLN A 12 18.21 -4.60 17.28
C GLN A 12 17.38 -5.76 16.72
N GLY A 13 17.73 -6.30 15.56
CA GLY A 13 17.04 -7.46 14.98
C GLY A 13 17.09 -8.71 15.86
N MET A 14 18.21 -8.96 16.55
CA MET A 14 18.30 -10.07 17.51
C MET A 14 17.38 -9.85 18.72
N LYS A 15 17.25 -8.62 19.20
CA LYS A 15 16.33 -8.29 20.30
C LYS A 15 14.88 -8.45 19.88
N GLN A 16 14.50 -8.00 18.68
CA GLN A 16 13.14 -8.15 18.13
C GLN A 16 12.76 -9.64 17.98
N ARG A 17 13.67 -10.45 17.42
CA ARG A 17 13.42 -11.90 17.30
C ARG A 17 13.31 -12.59 18.65
N LEU A 18 14.14 -12.18 19.63
CA LEU A 18 14.04 -12.72 20.98
C LEU A 18 12.73 -12.33 21.67
N ALA A 19 12.27 -11.08 21.49
CA ALA A 19 11.00 -10.61 22.02
C ALA A 19 9.82 -11.39 21.39
N LEU A 20 9.83 -11.58 20.07
CA LEU A 20 8.83 -12.39 19.39
C LEU A 20 8.84 -13.85 19.87
N ALA A 21 10.04 -14.45 19.99
CA ALA A 21 10.16 -15.80 20.50
C ALA A 21 9.64 -15.93 21.94
N ALA A 22 9.91 -14.93 22.81
CA ALA A 22 9.41 -14.90 24.18
C ALA A 22 7.87 -14.78 24.21
N ALA A 23 7.28 -13.96 23.33
CA ALA A 23 5.83 -13.83 23.21
C ALA A 23 5.15 -15.13 22.74
N LEU A 24 5.86 -15.95 21.96
CA LEU A 24 5.34 -17.22 21.41
C LEU A 24 5.47 -18.42 22.37
N VAL A 25 6.19 -18.29 23.49
CA VAL A 25 6.45 -19.42 24.43
C VAL A 25 5.16 -20.10 24.91
N HIS A 26 4.09 -19.32 25.11
CA HIS A 26 2.80 -19.82 25.60
C HIS A 26 1.80 -20.13 24.47
N ASP A 27 2.26 -20.21 23.25
CA ASP A 27 1.45 -20.51 22.06
C ASP A 27 0.15 -19.68 21.96
N PRO A 28 0.21 -18.33 22.06
CA PRO A 28 -0.96 -17.48 22.07
C PRO A 28 -1.70 -17.50 20.72
N GLU A 29 -3.02 -17.31 20.76
CA GLU A 29 -3.84 -17.14 19.56
C GLU A 29 -3.71 -15.72 18.98
N LEU A 30 -3.45 -14.71 19.83
CA LEU A 30 -3.29 -13.30 19.48
C LEU A 30 -1.92 -12.79 19.92
N LEU A 31 -1.22 -12.17 19.00
CA LEU A 31 0.02 -11.43 19.23
C LEU A 31 -0.21 -9.95 18.98
N VAL A 32 0.24 -9.08 19.89
CA VAL A 32 0.22 -7.63 19.71
C VAL A 32 1.66 -7.14 19.67
N LEU A 33 2.04 -6.53 18.56
CA LEU A 33 3.41 -6.10 18.29
C LEU A 33 3.40 -4.58 18.01
N ASP A 34 4.11 -3.84 18.82
CA ASP A 34 4.24 -2.40 18.69
C ASP A 34 5.54 -2.04 17.97
N GLU A 35 5.44 -1.41 16.80
CA GLU A 35 6.55 -0.99 15.93
C GLU A 35 7.63 -2.07 15.75
N PRO A 36 7.28 -3.33 15.41
CA PRO A 36 8.21 -4.45 15.50
C PRO A 36 9.36 -4.40 14.47
N THR A 37 9.22 -3.63 13.40
CA THR A 37 10.25 -3.46 12.36
C THR A 37 11.16 -2.25 12.61
N ASN A 38 10.86 -1.44 13.62
CA ASN A 38 11.60 -0.22 13.88
C ASN A 38 13.09 -0.50 14.20
N GLY A 39 13.98 0.21 13.49
CA GLY A 39 15.44 0.06 13.68
C GLY A 39 16.04 -1.22 13.08
N LEU A 40 15.29 -1.95 12.26
CA LEU A 40 15.80 -3.04 11.45
C LEU A 40 16.38 -2.51 10.13
N ASP A 41 17.40 -3.18 9.63
CA ASP A 41 17.86 -2.99 8.27
C ASP A 41 16.90 -3.63 7.25
N PRO A 42 16.97 -3.31 5.95
CA PRO A 42 16.06 -3.86 4.95
C PRO A 42 16.04 -5.39 4.87
N ALA A 43 17.14 -6.06 5.21
CA ALA A 43 17.18 -7.52 5.26
C ALA A 43 16.41 -8.04 6.47
N GLY A 44 16.63 -7.44 7.65
CA GLY A 44 15.91 -7.76 8.88
C GLY A 44 14.40 -7.52 8.76
N MET A 45 13.97 -6.43 8.10
CA MET A 45 12.55 -6.15 7.82
C MET A 45 11.92 -7.25 6.97
N ARG A 46 12.59 -7.68 5.88
CA ARG A 46 12.10 -8.79 5.03
C ARG A 46 11.95 -10.10 5.79
N GLU A 47 12.93 -10.44 6.60
CA GLU A 47 12.86 -11.66 7.41
C GLU A 47 11.75 -11.58 8.46
N PHE A 48 11.60 -10.43 9.12
CA PHE A 48 10.54 -10.23 10.11
C PHE A 48 9.14 -10.34 9.47
N ARG A 49 8.93 -9.76 8.30
CA ARG A 49 7.69 -9.92 7.51
C ARG A 49 7.40 -11.39 7.20
N GLY A 50 8.43 -12.15 6.81
CA GLY A 50 8.29 -13.59 6.58
C GLY A 50 7.75 -14.30 7.81
N LEU A 51 8.32 -14.04 8.99
CA LEU A 51 7.88 -14.61 10.26
C LEU A 51 6.42 -14.27 10.60
N ILE A 52 6.01 -13.00 10.40
CA ILE A 52 4.61 -12.59 10.66
C ILE A 52 3.65 -13.34 9.73
N LYS A 53 3.97 -13.45 8.43
CA LYS A 53 3.16 -14.21 7.48
C LYS A 53 3.06 -15.69 7.83
N GLU A 54 4.17 -16.31 8.24
CA GLU A 54 4.18 -17.71 8.69
C GLU A 54 3.26 -17.90 9.91
N LEU A 55 3.30 -17.00 10.89
CA LEU A 55 2.42 -17.04 12.06
C LEU A 55 0.93 -16.95 11.65
N GLY A 56 0.59 -16.07 10.70
CA GLY A 56 -0.76 -15.97 10.13
C GLY A 56 -1.18 -17.28 9.46
N GLN A 57 -0.30 -17.90 8.65
CA GLN A 57 -0.56 -19.19 8.00
C GLN A 57 -0.74 -20.33 9.01
N MET A 58 -0.12 -20.24 10.18
CA MET A 58 -0.34 -21.17 11.30
C MET A 58 -1.64 -20.92 12.08
N GLY A 59 -2.48 -19.97 11.62
CA GLY A 59 -3.77 -19.64 12.22
C GLY A 59 -3.71 -18.66 13.40
N LYS A 60 -2.58 -18.00 13.62
CA LYS A 60 -2.45 -16.97 14.66
C LYS A 60 -2.93 -15.62 14.16
N THR A 61 -3.58 -14.86 15.03
CA THR A 61 -3.90 -13.46 14.78
C THR A 61 -2.74 -12.59 15.23
N VAL A 62 -2.21 -11.74 14.33
CA VAL A 62 -1.12 -10.81 14.65
C VAL A 62 -1.62 -9.38 14.44
N PHE A 63 -1.63 -8.60 15.51
CA PHE A 63 -1.93 -7.17 15.47
C PHE A 63 -0.62 -6.39 15.54
N VAL A 64 -0.39 -5.55 14.54
CA VAL A 64 0.86 -4.79 14.39
C VAL A 64 0.56 -3.30 14.34
N SER A 65 1.26 -2.50 15.13
CA SER A 65 1.34 -1.06 14.89
C SER A 65 2.55 -0.75 14.01
N SER A 66 2.42 0.18 13.09
CA SER A 66 3.52 0.69 12.27
C SER A 66 3.19 2.08 11.71
N HIS A 67 4.20 2.91 11.57
CA HIS A 67 4.13 4.17 10.82
C HIS A 67 4.63 4.00 9.37
N LEU A 68 5.15 2.83 9.01
CA LEU A 68 5.65 2.51 7.67
C LEU A 68 4.53 1.82 6.87
N LEU A 69 3.73 2.59 6.15
CA LEU A 69 2.58 2.10 5.40
C LEU A 69 2.96 1.04 4.35
N SER A 70 4.11 1.19 3.71
CA SER A 70 4.66 0.20 2.76
C SER A 70 4.96 -1.16 3.40
N GLU A 71 5.32 -1.22 4.69
CA GLU A 71 5.50 -2.48 5.42
C GLU A 71 4.15 -3.10 5.78
N VAL A 72 3.18 -2.28 6.22
CA VAL A 72 1.80 -2.72 6.51
C VAL A 72 1.17 -3.34 5.26
N GLU A 73 1.31 -2.68 4.11
CA GLU A 73 0.81 -3.13 2.81
C GLU A 73 1.35 -4.52 2.42
N GLN A 74 2.62 -4.78 2.72
CA GLN A 74 3.28 -6.03 2.37
C GLN A 74 3.05 -7.17 3.39
N MET A 75 2.61 -6.87 4.61
CA MET A 75 2.59 -7.81 5.73
C MET A 75 1.18 -8.11 6.26
N CYS A 76 0.25 -7.16 6.14
CA CYS A 76 -1.07 -7.24 6.75
C CYS A 76 -2.17 -7.52 5.73
N ASP A 77 -3.21 -8.26 6.15
CA ASP A 77 -4.41 -8.49 5.33
C ASP A 77 -5.43 -7.37 5.54
N HIS A 78 -5.47 -6.79 6.74
CA HIS A 78 -6.38 -5.72 7.13
C HIS A 78 -5.61 -4.59 7.80
N VAL A 79 -6.12 -3.38 7.66
CA VAL A 79 -5.54 -2.18 8.25
C VAL A 79 -6.63 -1.30 8.85
N GLY A 80 -6.29 -0.65 9.97
CA GLY A 80 -7.02 0.47 10.54
C GLY A 80 -6.13 1.70 10.58
N ILE A 81 -6.58 2.81 10.01
CA ILE A 81 -5.86 4.08 9.99
C ILE A 81 -6.38 4.96 11.10
N ILE A 82 -5.47 5.40 11.97
CA ILE A 82 -5.77 6.28 13.10
C ILE A 82 -5.10 7.62 12.85
N ASN A 83 -5.88 8.70 12.88
CA ASN A 83 -5.39 10.07 12.82
C ASN A 83 -5.97 10.88 13.98
N ALA A 84 -5.14 11.63 14.70
CA ALA A 84 -5.51 12.45 15.85
C ALA A 84 -6.38 11.68 16.89
N GLY A 85 -6.05 10.40 17.15
CA GLY A 85 -6.75 9.54 18.11
C GLY A 85 -8.10 9.01 17.63
N ARG A 86 -8.44 9.16 16.35
CA ARG A 86 -9.69 8.67 15.75
C ARG A 86 -9.39 7.67 14.66
N LEU A 87 -10.19 6.61 14.60
CA LEU A 87 -10.16 5.66 13.48
C LEU A 87 -10.83 6.34 12.27
N VAL A 88 -10.03 6.67 11.25
CA VAL A 88 -10.50 7.37 10.04
C VAL A 88 -10.84 6.43 8.90
N ALA A 89 -10.19 5.28 8.83
CA ALA A 89 -10.51 4.24 7.86
C ALA A 89 -10.14 2.85 8.40
N GLN A 90 -10.85 1.81 7.92
CA GLN A 90 -10.50 0.40 8.16
C GLN A 90 -10.98 -0.48 7.02
N GLY A 91 -10.28 -1.55 6.75
CA GLY A 91 -10.67 -2.52 5.74
C GLY A 91 -9.54 -3.49 5.38
N SER A 92 -9.82 -4.38 4.41
CA SER A 92 -8.73 -5.16 3.83
C SER A 92 -7.80 -4.27 3.02
N VAL A 93 -6.50 -4.52 3.08
CA VAL A 93 -5.48 -3.80 2.30
C VAL A 93 -5.86 -3.81 0.82
N THR A 94 -6.24 -4.96 0.28
CA THR A 94 -6.66 -5.10 -1.12
C THR A 94 -7.88 -4.26 -1.47
N THR A 95 -8.85 -4.12 -0.56
CA THR A 95 -10.06 -3.32 -0.82
C THR A 95 -9.75 -1.82 -0.80
N LEU A 96 -8.87 -1.38 0.11
CA LEU A 96 -8.47 0.02 0.21
C LEU A 96 -7.63 0.43 -1.01
N LEU A 97 -6.71 -0.43 -1.44
CA LEU A 97 -5.90 -0.18 -2.63
C LEU A 97 -6.72 -0.19 -3.93
N ARG A 98 -7.80 -0.99 -4.02
CA ARG A 98 -8.70 -1.00 -5.19
C ARG A 98 -9.56 0.24 -5.34
N ARG A 99 -9.81 0.99 -4.25
CA ARG A 99 -10.58 2.25 -4.31
C ARG A 99 -9.88 3.34 -5.14
N GLY A 100 -8.58 3.22 -5.34
CA GLY A 100 -7.79 4.12 -6.19
C GLY A 100 -7.32 3.44 -7.47
N GLU A 101 -8.12 2.50 -8.07
CA GLU A 101 -7.75 1.94 -9.37
C GLU A 101 -7.70 3.04 -10.42
N ALA A 102 -6.50 3.38 -10.84
CA ALA A 102 -6.26 4.38 -11.84
C ALA A 102 -5.37 3.83 -12.95
N LEU A 103 -5.55 4.39 -14.13
CA LEU A 103 -4.71 4.16 -15.30
C LEU A 103 -3.96 5.44 -15.59
N GLU A 104 -2.65 5.35 -15.63
CA GLU A 104 -1.78 6.44 -16.06
C GLU A 104 -1.48 6.28 -17.55
N MET A 105 -1.64 7.35 -18.30
CA MET A 105 -1.43 7.32 -19.75
C MET A 105 -0.73 8.57 -20.27
N GLN A 106 0.03 8.37 -21.34
CA GLN A 106 0.57 9.43 -22.16
C GLN A 106 -0.08 9.37 -23.54
N VAL A 107 -0.58 10.51 -24.02
CA VAL A 107 -1.34 10.61 -25.26
C VAL A 107 -0.80 11.73 -26.14
N THR A 108 -1.14 11.66 -27.45
CA THR A 108 -0.73 12.67 -28.43
C THR A 108 -1.44 14.02 -28.25
N ASP A 109 -2.68 14.02 -27.76
CA ASP A 109 -3.49 15.23 -27.53
C ASP A 109 -4.20 15.09 -26.16
N PRO A 110 -3.60 15.61 -25.07
CA PRO A 110 -4.18 15.50 -23.73
C PRO A 110 -5.51 16.21 -23.56
N ASP A 111 -5.71 17.37 -24.21
CA ASP A 111 -6.93 18.15 -24.03
C ASP A 111 -8.13 17.45 -24.67
N ARG A 112 -7.93 16.88 -25.84
CA ARG A 112 -8.94 16.07 -26.52
C ARG A 112 -9.19 14.75 -25.79
N ALA A 113 -8.13 14.13 -25.25
CA ALA A 113 -8.26 12.90 -24.44
C ALA A 113 -9.17 13.12 -23.22
N VAL A 114 -8.96 14.20 -22.46
CA VAL A 114 -9.80 14.53 -21.29
C VAL A 114 -11.27 14.62 -21.68
N GLN A 115 -11.60 15.30 -22.81
CA GLN A 115 -12.98 15.42 -23.26
C GLN A 115 -13.61 14.07 -23.64
N VAL A 116 -12.86 13.21 -24.32
CA VAL A 116 -13.31 11.87 -24.72
C VAL A 116 -13.54 10.99 -23.50
N LEU A 117 -12.57 10.96 -22.58
CA LEU A 117 -12.60 10.10 -21.41
C LEU A 117 -13.67 10.53 -20.39
N ALA A 118 -13.85 11.83 -20.20
CA ALA A 118 -14.92 12.37 -19.36
C ALA A 118 -16.34 12.08 -19.88
N GLY A 119 -16.47 11.72 -21.16
CA GLY A 119 -17.74 11.31 -21.76
C GLY A 119 -18.10 9.84 -21.54
N LEU A 120 -17.23 9.05 -20.87
CA LEU A 120 -17.47 7.63 -20.61
C LEU A 120 -18.10 7.47 -19.21
N ASP A 121 -19.30 6.91 -19.14
CA ASP A 121 -20.10 6.78 -17.90
C ASP A 121 -19.40 6.01 -16.76
N TRP A 122 -18.39 5.22 -17.08
CA TRP A 122 -17.65 4.39 -16.14
C TRP A 122 -16.27 4.95 -15.78
N VAL A 123 -15.90 6.11 -16.27
CA VAL A 123 -14.72 6.88 -15.87
C VAL A 123 -15.13 7.81 -14.73
N GLU A 124 -14.56 7.61 -13.56
CA GLU A 124 -14.91 8.40 -12.37
C GLU A 124 -14.27 9.77 -12.40
N SER A 125 -12.99 9.84 -12.78
CA SER A 125 -12.27 11.10 -12.91
C SER A 125 -11.14 11.03 -13.93
N VAL A 126 -10.78 12.19 -14.50
CA VAL A 126 -9.60 12.37 -15.35
C VAL A 126 -8.82 13.56 -14.82
N LYS A 127 -7.59 13.32 -14.37
CA LYS A 127 -6.68 14.36 -13.86
C LYS A 127 -5.46 14.46 -14.77
N ARG A 128 -4.99 15.69 -14.98
CA ARG A 128 -3.73 15.93 -15.70
C ARG A 128 -2.63 16.15 -14.68
N GLU A 129 -1.60 15.33 -14.75
CA GLU A 129 -0.38 15.46 -13.96
C GLU A 129 0.80 15.63 -14.93
N ASP A 130 1.36 16.82 -14.98
CA ASP A 130 2.43 17.20 -15.92
C ASP A 130 2.11 16.84 -17.39
N ASN A 131 2.80 15.85 -17.93
CA ASN A 131 2.64 15.35 -19.31
C ASN A 131 1.87 14.03 -19.39
N ARG A 132 1.13 13.66 -18.33
CA ARG A 132 0.37 12.41 -18.22
C ARG A 132 -1.06 12.68 -17.81
N LEU A 133 -1.93 11.75 -18.14
CA LEU A 133 -3.30 11.72 -17.63
C LEU A 133 -3.43 10.55 -16.65
N VAL A 134 -4.06 10.82 -15.53
CA VAL A 134 -4.46 9.82 -14.54
C VAL A 134 -5.98 9.70 -14.65
N VAL A 135 -6.44 8.49 -14.96
CA VAL A 135 -7.84 8.17 -15.21
C VAL A 135 -8.31 7.17 -14.18
N GLU A 136 -9.22 7.57 -13.31
CA GLU A 136 -9.86 6.68 -12.36
C GLU A 136 -10.90 5.83 -13.10
N ALA A 137 -10.55 4.57 -13.32
CA ALA A 137 -11.34 3.64 -14.11
C ALA A 137 -10.91 2.19 -13.84
N PRO A 138 -11.82 1.20 -13.96
CA PRO A 138 -11.48 -0.22 -13.81
C PRO A 138 -10.39 -0.64 -14.79
N ARG A 139 -9.35 -1.32 -14.28
CA ARG A 139 -8.18 -1.76 -15.07
C ARG A 139 -8.57 -2.68 -16.22
N GLU A 140 -9.58 -3.50 -16.01
CA GLU A 140 -10.10 -4.44 -17.01
C GLU A 140 -10.62 -3.73 -18.26
N ARG A 141 -11.01 -2.45 -18.13
CA ARG A 141 -11.53 -1.63 -19.22
C ARG A 141 -10.46 -0.81 -19.97
N ALA A 142 -9.19 -1.05 -19.71
CA ALA A 142 -8.07 -0.36 -20.39
C ALA A 142 -8.14 -0.46 -21.93
N ALA A 143 -8.59 -1.61 -22.46
CA ALA A 143 -8.78 -1.80 -23.89
C ALA A 143 -9.90 -0.91 -24.47
N GLU A 144 -10.96 -0.66 -23.67
CA GLU A 144 -12.06 0.22 -24.07
C GLU A 144 -11.63 1.68 -24.08
N LEU A 145 -10.81 2.11 -23.10
CA LEU A 145 -10.17 3.44 -23.11
C LEU A 145 -9.34 3.66 -24.38
N SER A 146 -8.47 2.67 -24.66
CA SER A 146 -7.62 2.73 -25.86
C SER A 146 -8.43 2.86 -27.14
N ARG A 147 -9.54 2.12 -27.26
CA ARG A 147 -10.45 2.19 -28.41
C ARG A 147 -11.10 3.56 -28.51
N ALA A 148 -11.69 4.08 -27.43
CA ALA A 148 -12.38 5.37 -27.42
C ALA A 148 -11.44 6.51 -27.84
N LEU A 149 -10.20 6.49 -27.36
CA LEU A 149 -9.17 7.46 -27.74
C LEU A 149 -8.82 7.33 -29.23
N ALA A 150 -8.60 6.11 -29.72
CA ALA A 150 -8.24 5.88 -31.14
C ALA A 150 -9.37 6.33 -32.10
N GLU A 151 -10.63 6.09 -31.76
CA GLU A 151 -11.80 6.55 -32.53
C GLU A 151 -11.86 8.09 -32.60
N ALA A 152 -11.37 8.76 -31.55
CA ALA A 152 -11.22 10.21 -31.51
C ALA A 152 -9.90 10.72 -32.13
N GLN A 153 -9.12 9.86 -32.78
CA GLN A 153 -7.80 10.16 -33.35
C GLN A 153 -6.76 10.63 -32.30
N VAL A 154 -6.92 10.23 -31.06
CA VAL A 154 -5.95 10.41 -29.97
C VAL A 154 -5.22 9.09 -29.77
N TYR A 155 -3.91 9.11 -29.87
CA TYR A 155 -3.11 7.89 -29.80
C TYR A 155 -2.35 7.80 -28.47
N LEU A 156 -2.35 6.61 -27.89
CA LEU A 156 -1.58 6.28 -26.69
C LEU A 156 -0.10 6.11 -27.04
N ALA A 157 0.76 6.83 -26.32
CA ALA A 157 2.20 6.56 -26.31
C ALA A 157 2.54 5.59 -25.18
N GLU A 158 1.83 5.66 -24.05
CA GLU A 158 1.99 4.78 -22.91
C GLU A 158 0.63 4.60 -22.21
N LEU A 159 0.39 3.40 -21.68
CA LEU A 159 -0.75 3.09 -20.81
C LEU A 159 -0.26 2.08 -19.77
N ARG A 160 -0.38 2.43 -18.50
CA ARG A 160 -0.01 1.53 -17.41
C ARG A 160 -0.99 1.66 -16.24
N PRO A 161 -1.19 0.59 -15.47
CA PRO A 161 -1.87 0.73 -14.19
C PRO A 161 -1.07 1.67 -13.29
N ARG A 162 -1.76 2.56 -12.59
CA ARG A 162 -1.20 3.28 -11.45
C ARG A 162 -1.45 2.41 -10.23
N ASP A 163 -0.38 1.99 -9.58
CA ASP A 163 -0.50 1.28 -8.32
C ASP A 163 -0.79 2.32 -7.23
N SER A 164 -1.98 2.24 -6.66
CA SER A 164 -2.31 2.99 -5.45
C SER A 164 -1.60 2.35 -4.26
N SER A 165 -1.02 3.17 -3.41
CA SER A 165 -0.39 2.75 -2.17
C SER A 165 -1.27 3.08 -0.96
N LEU A 166 -1.04 2.41 0.17
CA LEU A 166 -1.65 2.82 1.44
C LEU A 166 -1.22 4.23 1.85
N GLU A 167 -0.08 4.70 1.36
CA GLU A 167 0.42 6.05 1.58
C GLU A 167 -0.44 7.10 0.86
N ASP A 168 -0.76 6.86 -0.43
CA ASP A 168 -1.69 7.71 -1.19
C ASP A 168 -3.07 7.75 -0.52
N PHE A 169 -3.58 6.58 -0.13
CA PHE A 169 -4.85 6.47 0.56
C PHE A 169 -4.86 7.17 1.93
N PHE A 170 -3.76 7.07 2.69
CA PHE A 170 -3.61 7.77 3.96
C PHE A 170 -3.70 9.28 3.79
N LEU A 171 -2.96 9.84 2.82
CA LEU A 171 -2.98 11.27 2.52
C LEU A 171 -4.39 11.74 2.13
N GLU A 172 -5.09 10.97 1.30
CA GLU A 172 -6.47 11.26 0.91
C GLU A 172 -7.42 11.35 2.11
N VAL A 173 -7.40 10.34 3.01
CA VAL A 173 -8.36 10.27 4.12
C VAL A 173 -8.01 11.16 5.31
N THR A 174 -6.76 11.61 5.43
CA THR A 174 -6.31 12.52 6.49
C THR A 174 -6.36 13.99 6.08
N GLY A 175 -6.53 14.27 4.78
CA GLY A 175 -6.53 15.64 4.24
C GLY A 175 -5.15 16.32 4.31
N GLU A 176 -4.09 15.54 4.50
CA GLU A 176 -2.71 15.99 4.41
C GLU A 176 -2.29 15.98 2.94
N ASP A 177 -2.73 16.96 2.18
CA ASP A 177 -2.11 17.24 0.88
C ASP A 177 -0.62 17.52 1.12
N VAL A 178 0.23 16.83 0.39
CA VAL A 178 1.67 17.09 0.37
C VAL A 178 1.84 18.54 -0.10
N ALA A 179 1.96 19.46 0.83
CA ALA A 179 2.52 20.76 0.54
C ALA A 179 3.97 20.48 0.10
N ASN A 180 4.18 20.46 -1.20
CA ASN A 180 5.52 20.47 -1.77
C ASN A 180 6.25 21.72 -1.25
N ASP A 181 7.23 21.50 -0.36
CA ASP A 181 8.35 22.41 -0.17
C ASP A 181 9.48 22.05 -1.16
#